data_fccb49e6889214b9b9283f1a326000d3
#
_entry.id   fccb49e6889214b9b9283f1a326000d3
#
_cell.length_a   1.000
_cell.length_b   1.000
_cell.length_c   1.000
_cell.angle_alpha   90.00
_cell.angle_beta   90.00
_cell.angle_gamma   90.00
#
_symmetry.space_group_name_H-M   'P 1'
#
loop_
_entity.id
_entity.type
_entity.pdbx_description
1 polymer ?
#
loop_
_entity_poly.entity_id
_entity_poly.type
_entity_poly.pdbx_seq_one_letter_code
_entity_poly.pdbx_strand_id
1 'polypeptide(L)'
;MVIHEQIEMFERLLRAVYTPQNIYCVHVDQKSSKGFQKAVEAILSCFPNVFVASKLQSVVYASWSRVQADLNCMKDLLNSQIQWKYLLNTCGTDFPIKSNAEMVQTLKALNGRNSMESEVTNDYKKARWQYHYNVTNTVVKTNVKKSPPPIGSPMFTGNAYFVVSRAFVEHVIQDREVQQLLEWERDTYSPDEHLWATLQRMPSVPGSAPANVKYDVSDMQALARAVKWSSLEGDVKKGAPYPPCMGAHRRAVCVYGAGDLPWLLRQNHLFANKFDPDVDIAIRCIEAVLRLKAMI
;
A
#
# COMPACT_ATOMS: atom_id res chain seq x y z
N MET A 1 7.28 5.01 -2.23
CA MET A 1 7.71 4.17 -1.09
C MET A 1 7.63 4.99 0.18
N VAL A 2 7.07 4.47 1.29
CA VAL A 2 7.05 5.14 2.60
C VAL A 2 7.88 4.32 3.57
N ILE A 3 8.98 4.88 4.06
CA ILE A 3 10.01 4.19 4.86
C ILE A 3 10.37 4.96 6.12
N HIS A 4 10.87 4.27 7.16
CA HIS A 4 11.23 4.90 8.43
C HIS A 4 12.40 4.26 9.17
N GLU A 5 12.77 3.04 8.84
CA GLU A 5 13.82 2.24 9.49
C GLU A 5 14.32 1.13 8.56
N GLN A 6 15.30 0.33 9.00
CA GLN A 6 15.85 -0.84 8.29
C GLN A 6 16.39 -0.49 6.89
N ILE A 7 17.51 0.23 6.85
CA ILE A 7 18.13 0.69 5.60
C ILE A 7 18.44 -0.48 4.64
N GLU A 8 18.82 -1.64 5.16
CA GLU A 8 19.08 -2.83 4.36
C GLU A 8 17.83 -3.33 3.64
N MET A 9 16.67 -3.31 4.31
CA MET A 9 15.38 -3.66 3.67
C MET A 9 15.02 -2.69 2.56
N PHE A 10 15.22 -1.40 2.79
CA PHE A 10 14.97 -0.38 1.77
C PHE A 10 15.87 -0.58 0.54
N GLU A 11 17.17 -0.79 0.75
CA GLU A 11 18.12 -1.04 -0.33
C GLU A 11 17.74 -2.30 -1.12
N ARG A 12 17.40 -3.40 -0.44
CA ARG A 12 16.93 -4.65 -1.08
C ARG A 12 15.66 -4.44 -1.89
N LEU A 13 14.66 -3.74 -1.33
CA LEU A 13 13.42 -3.43 -2.00
C LEU A 13 13.67 -2.59 -3.25
N LEU A 14 14.43 -1.49 -3.12
CA LEU A 14 14.74 -0.61 -4.25
C LEU A 14 15.46 -1.38 -5.35
N ARG A 15 16.51 -2.14 -5.02
CA ARG A 15 17.26 -2.97 -5.97
C ARG A 15 16.38 -4.00 -6.69
N ALA A 16 15.43 -4.61 -5.99
CA ALA A 16 14.56 -5.62 -6.57
C ALA A 16 13.55 -5.06 -7.58
N VAL A 17 13.12 -3.80 -7.41
CA VAL A 17 12.11 -3.16 -8.28
C VAL A 17 12.69 -2.15 -9.26
N TYR A 18 13.96 -1.77 -9.10
CA TYR A 18 14.56 -0.72 -9.90
C TYR A 18 14.62 -1.06 -11.37
N THR A 19 14.17 -0.13 -12.20
CA THR A 19 14.40 -0.08 -13.64
C THR A 19 14.58 1.37 -14.08
N PRO A 20 15.43 1.65 -15.10
CA PRO A 20 15.67 3.02 -15.57
C PRO A 20 14.42 3.72 -16.15
N GLN A 21 13.42 2.94 -16.59
CA GLN A 21 12.20 3.45 -17.22
C GLN A 21 11.15 3.93 -16.22
N ASN A 22 11.26 3.50 -14.95
CA ASN A 22 10.34 3.88 -13.90
C ASN A 22 10.80 5.16 -13.19
N ILE A 23 9.94 5.71 -12.35
CA ILE A 23 10.25 6.81 -11.45
C ILE A 23 9.84 6.42 -10.02
N TYR A 24 10.63 6.83 -9.04
CA TYR A 24 10.45 6.41 -7.66
C TYR A 24 10.47 7.61 -6.73
N CYS A 25 9.36 7.82 -6.02
CA CYS A 25 9.26 8.77 -4.92
C CYS A 25 9.46 8.03 -3.59
N VAL A 26 10.37 8.51 -2.76
CA VAL A 26 10.66 7.93 -1.44
C VAL A 26 10.30 8.94 -0.36
N HIS A 27 9.24 8.64 0.40
CA HIS A 27 8.89 9.39 1.59
C HIS A 27 9.63 8.79 2.78
N VAL A 28 10.53 9.55 3.38
CA VAL A 28 11.23 9.19 4.61
C VAL A 28 10.49 9.82 5.78
N ASP A 29 10.12 9.04 6.80
CA ASP A 29 9.46 9.59 7.99
C ASP A 29 10.37 10.63 8.66
N GLN A 30 9.84 11.82 8.95
CA GLN A 30 10.59 12.87 9.61
C GLN A 30 11.17 12.47 10.98
N LYS A 31 10.55 11.48 11.65
CA LYS A 31 11.01 10.94 12.93
C LYS A 31 12.17 9.94 12.79
N SER A 32 12.48 9.52 11.58
CA SER A 32 13.63 8.62 11.35
C SER A 32 14.91 9.25 11.83
N SER A 33 15.84 8.42 12.30
CA SER A 33 17.15 8.92 12.74
C SER A 33 17.88 9.65 11.62
N LYS A 34 18.67 10.66 11.96
CA LYS A 34 19.49 11.38 10.98
C LYS A 34 20.45 10.47 10.22
N GLY A 35 20.93 9.40 10.87
CA GLY A 35 21.75 8.38 10.22
C GLY A 35 21.00 7.64 9.11
N PHE A 36 19.76 7.23 9.38
CA PHE A 36 18.90 6.61 8.39
C PHE A 36 18.59 7.55 7.22
N GLN A 37 18.22 8.81 7.49
CA GLN A 37 17.93 9.80 6.45
C GLN A 37 19.14 10.01 5.52
N LYS A 38 20.35 10.21 6.09
CA LYS A 38 21.59 10.35 5.31
C LYS A 38 21.92 9.10 4.48
N ALA A 39 21.70 7.90 5.05
CA ALA A 39 21.92 6.65 4.32
C ALA A 39 20.96 6.51 3.13
N VAL A 40 19.68 6.88 3.30
CA VAL A 40 18.71 6.92 2.20
C VAL A 40 19.17 7.90 1.13
N GLU A 41 19.51 9.15 1.48
CA GLU A 41 20.00 10.16 0.54
C GLU A 41 21.22 9.68 -0.25
N ALA A 42 22.17 9.02 0.43
CA ALA A 42 23.36 8.45 -0.22
C ALA A 42 23.00 7.35 -1.23
N ILE A 43 22.05 6.46 -0.91
CA ILE A 43 21.57 5.45 -1.86
C ILE A 43 20.90 6.13 -3.05
N LEU A 44 20.01 7.09 -2.82
CA LEU A 44 19.24 7.74 -3.89
C LEU A 44 20.12 8.55 -4.84
N SER A 45 21.23 9.13 -4.36
CA SER A 45 22.15 9.88 -5.20
C SER A 45 22.77 9.04 -6.33
N CYS A 46 22.72 7.72 -6.25
CA CYS A 46 23.18 6.81 -7.29
C CYS A 46 22.19 6.63 -8.46
N PHE A 47 20.96 7.16 -8.34
CA PHE A 47 19.89 6.87 -9.29
C PHE A 47 19.20 8.17 -9.77
N PRO A 48 19.21 8.47 -11.07
CA PRO A 48 18.66 9.73 -11.59
C PRO A 48 17.12 9.79 -11.56
N ASN A 49 16.45 8.64 -11.42
CA ASN A 49 15.00 8.49 -11.44
C ASN A 49 14.39 8.12 -10.07
N VAL A 50 15.17 8.29 -8.99
CA VAL A 50 14.75 8.05 -7.60
C VAL A 50 14.99 9.33 -6.79
N PHE A 51 14.00 9.80 -6.05
CA PHE A 51 14.09 11.04 -5.30
C PHE A 51 13.34 10.99 -3.97
N VAL A 52 13.74 11.83 -3.03
CA VAL A 52 13.02 12.03 -1.77
C VAL A 52 11.81 12.93 -2.01
N ALA A 53 10.66 12.59 -1.44
CA ALA A 53 9.45 13.41 -1.52
C ALA A 53 9.72 14.86 -1.09
N SER A 54 9.17 15.83 -1.83
CA SER A 54 9.35 17.26 -1.57
C SER A 54 8.81 17.70 -0.21
N LYS A 55 7.82 16.98 0.32
CA LYS A 55 7.24 17.17 1.65
C LYS A 55 7.23 15.87 2.42
N LEU A 56 7.90 15.87 3.55
CA LEU A 56 7.91 14.74 4.47
C LEU A 56 6.85 14.92 5.57
N GLN A 57 6.45 13.81 6.18
CA GLN A 57 5.51 13.77 7.30
C GLN A 57 6.16 13.07 8.49
N SER A 58 5.78 13.50 9.69
CA SER A 58 5.94 12.73 10.91
C SER A 58 4.77 11.75 11.00
N VAL A 59 4.98 10.51 10.54
CA VAL A 59 3.89 9.54 10.38
C VAL A 59 3.49 8.94 11.72
N VAL A 60 2.25 9.16 12.13
CA VAL A 60 1.64 8.49 13.28
C VAL A 60 0.81 7.31 12.77
N TYR A 61 1.00 6.13 13.36
CA TYR A 61 0.28 4.92 12.97
C TYR A 61 -1.25 5.12 13.05
N ALA A 62 -1.97 4.64 12.05
CA ALA A 62 -3.42 4.75 11.92
C ALA A 62 -3.95 6.20 11.82
N SER A 63 -3.13 7.16 11.45
CA SER A 63 -3.52 8.56 11.27
C SER A 63 -3.48 9.01 9.83
N TRP A 64 -4.06 10.18 9.58
CA TRP A 64 -4.02 10.89 8.31
C TRP A 64 -2.60 11.10 7.75
N SER A 65 -1.59 11.23 8.62
CA SER A 65 -0.22 11.45 8.17
C SER A 65 0.32 10.31 7.28
N ARG A 66 -0.23 9.09 7.40
CA ARG A 66 0.10 7.99 6.50
C ARG A 66 -0.44 8.23 5.08
N VAL A 67 -1.71 8.66 4.97
CA VAL A 67 -2.33 9.05 3.68
C VAL A 67 -1.62 10.27 3.09
N GLN A 68 -1.29 11.26 3.92
CA GLN A 68 -0.60 12.46 3.49
C GLN A 68 0.78 12.16 2.88
N ALA A 69 1.49 11.15 3.39
CA ALA A 69 2.76 10.68 2.81
C ALA A 69 2.57 10.16 1.39
N ASP A 70 1.53 9.36 1.13
CA ASP A 70 1.19 8.90 -0.22
C ASP A 70 0.78 10.08 -1.14
N LEU A 71 -0.06 11.00 -0.64
CA LEU A 71 -0.49 12.19 -1.41
C LEU A 71 0.67 13.11 -1.79
N ASN A 72 1.66 13.27 -0.91
CA ASN A 72 2.86 14.07 -1.22
C ASN A 72 3.63 13.44 -2.40
N CYS A 73 3.89 12.13 -2.35
CA CYS A 73 4.51 11.43 -3.47
C CYS A 73 3.65 11.45 -4.74
N MET A 74 2.32 11.35 -4.64
CA MET A 74 1.43 11.47 -5.80
C MET A 74 1.61 12.81 -6.51
N LYS A 75 1.66 13.92 -5.75
CA LYS A 75 1.87 15.27 -6.29
C LYS A 75 3.23 15.40 -6.97
N ASP A 76 4.29 14.92 -6.34
CA ASP A 76 5.64 14.99 -6.90
C ASP A 76 5.76 14.16 -8.19
N LEU A 77 5.16 12.96 -8.21
CA LEU A 77 5.15 12.09 -9.38
C LEU A 77 4.35 12.69 -10.55
N LEU A 78 3.24 13.38 -10.30
CA LEU A 78 2.48 14.11 -11.34
C LEU A 78 3.28 15.26 -11.93
N ASN A 79 4.09 15.95 -11.12
CA ASN A 79 4.93 17.06 -11.56
C ASN A 79 6.18 16.61 -12.32
N SER A 80 6.46 15.29 -12.34
CA SER A 80 7.61 14.77 -13.08
C SER A 80 7.39 14.81 -14.58
N GLN A 81 8.47 14.93 -15.36
CA GLN A 81 8.42 14.88 -16.83
C GLN A 81 8.18 13.46 -17.38
N ILE A 82 8.34 12.44 -16.53
CA ILE A 82 8.17 11.04 -16.93
C ILE A 82 6.68 10.71 -17.03
N GLN A 83 6.28 10.20 -18.22
CA GLN A 83 4.91 9.80 -18.48
C GLN A 83 4.66 8.36 -18.00
N TRP A 84 4.57 8.19 -16.69
CA TRP A 84 4.24 6.90 -16.07
C TRP A 84 2.74 6.57 -16.22
N LYS A 85 2.38 5.29 -16.16
CA LYS A 85 0.99 4.81 -16.36
C LYS A 85 0.33 4.33 -15.07
N TYR A 86 1.07 3.68 -14.20
CA TYR A 86 0.57 3.13 -12.95
C TYR A 86 1.45 3.53 -11.77
N LEU A 87 0.80 3.79 -10.64
CA LEU A 87 1.43 4.00 -9.34
C LEU A 87 1.14 2.81 -8.43
N LEU A 88 2.19 2.28 -7.81
CA LEU A 88 2.13 1.27 -6.77
C LEU A 88 2.73 1.87 -5.50
N ASN A 89 2.01 1.81 -4.39
CA ASN A 89 2.59 2.21 -3.11
C ASN A 89 3.25 1.03 -2.40
N THR A 90 4.34 1.29 -1.68
CA THR A 90 5.06 0.30 -0.88
C THR A 90 5.47 0.88 0.47
N CYS A 91 5.68 0.01 1.45
CA CYS A 91 6.32 0.36 2.73
C CYS A 91 7.65 -0.40 2.90
N GLY A 92 8.42 -0.03 3.92
CA GLY A 92 9.77 -0.57 4.13
C GLY A 92 9.85 -2.08 4.41
N THR A 93 8.72 -2.72 4.76
CA THR A 93 8.65 -4.17 5.03
C THR A 93 8.03 -4.98 3.88
N ASP A 94 7.77 -4.33 2.75
CA ASP A 94 7.27 -4.98 1.53
C ASP A 94 8.40 -5.60 0.72
N PHE A 95 8.06 -6.63 -0.04
CA PHE A 95 8.97 -7.16 -1.04
C PHE A 95 8.21 -7.68 -2.27
N PRO A 96 8.76 -7.52 -3.51
CA PRO A 96 8.13 -8.04 -4.70
C PRO A 96 8.15 -9.59 -4.69
N ILE A 97 7.08 -10.19 -5.22
CA ILE A 97 6.99 -11.63 -5.46
C ILE A 97 6.84 -11.95 -6.96
N LYS A 98 6.91 -10.92 -7.77
CA LYS A 98 6.94 -10.97 -9.24
C LYS A 98 8.18 -10.25 -9.75
N SER A 99 8.74 -10.71 -10.85
CA SER A 99 9.78 -9.99 -11.59
C SER A 99 9.21 -8.70 -12.21
N ASN A 100 10.08 -7.74 -12.56
CA ASN A 100 9.64 -6.50 -13.21
C ASN A 100 8.89 -6.78 -14.53
N ALA A 101 9.28 -7.80 -15.29
CA ALA A 101 8.59 -8.19 -16.51
C ALA A 101 7.16 -8.71 -16.21
N GLU A 102 7.01 -9.60 -15.23
CA GLU A 102 5.69 -10.10 -14.77
C GLU A 102 4.80 -8.96 -14.26
N MET A 103 5.37 -8.00 -13.51
CA MET A 103 4.63 -6.81 -13.06
C MET A 103 4.12 -5.97 -14.24
N VAL A 104 4.97 -5.69 -15.21
CA VAL A 104 4.59 -4.89 -16.40
C VAL A 104 3.50 -5.59 -17.20
N GLN A 105 3.57 -6.91 -17.38
CA GLN A 105 2.51 -7.67 -18.05
C GLN A 105 1.18 -7.58 -17.29
N THR A 106 1.20 -7.75 -15.97
CA THR A 106 0.03 -7.64 -15.11
C THR A 106 -0.59 -6.24 -15.18
N LEU A 107 0.24 -5.19 -15.11
CA LEU A 107 -0.23 -3.81 -15.22
C LEU A 107 -0.82 -3.48 -16.58
N LYS A 108 -0.24 -4.01 -17.68
CA LYS A 108 -0.82 -3.87 -19.03
C LYS A 108 -2.19 -4.52 -19.13
N ALA A 109 -2.39 -5.69 -18.51
CA ALA A 109 -3.67 -6.40 -18.49
C ALA A 109 -4.78 -5.65 -17.73
N LEU A 110 -4.42 -4.76 -16.79
CA LEU A 110 -5.40 -3.90 -16.11
C LEU A 110 -6.08 -2.91 -17.05
N ASN A 111 -5.44 -2.54 -18.15
CA ASN A 111 -6.00 -1.65 -19.19
C ASN A 111 -6.65 -0.37 -18.61
N GLY A 112 -5.94 0.35 -17.77
CA GLY A 112 -6.40 1.59 -17.11
C GLY A 112 -7.22 1.37 -15.83
N ARG A 113 -7.61 0.15 -15.50
CA ARG A 113 -8.32 -0.16 -14.25
C ARG A 113 -7.37 -0.14 -13.06
N ASN A 114 -7.90 0.25 -11.91
CA ASN A 114 -7.17 0.14 -10.64
C ASN A 114 -7.32 -1.26 -10.03
N SER A 115 -6.44 -1.61 -9.10
CA SER A 115 -6.55 -2.84 -8.32
C SER A 115 -6.16 -2.57 -6.87
N MET A 116 -7.13 -2.70 -5.99
CA MET A 116 -6.99 -2.58 -4.53
C MET A 116 -8.14 -3.31 -3.87
N GLU A 117 -7.94 -3.69 -2.61
CA GLU A 117 -9.01 -4.24 -1.78
C GLU A 117 -10.10 -3.20 -1.57
N SER A 118 -11.36 -3.59 -1.72
CA SER A 118 -12.51 -2.73 -1.50
C SER A 118 -13.74 -3.57 -1.19
N GLU A 119 -14.05 -3.70 0.08
CA GLU A 119 -15.12 -4.55 0.61
C GLU A 119 -16.25 -3.71 1.22
N VAL A 120 -17.45 -4.27 1.24
CA VAL A 120 -18.57 -3.70 1.98
C VAL A 120 -18.21 -3.64 3.45
N THR A 121 -18.37 -2.45 4.03
CA THR A 121 -17.96 -2.22 5.41
C THR A 121 -18.92 -2.87 6.40
N ASN A 122 -18.40 -3.69 7.29
CA ASN A 122 -19.14 -4.20 8.43
C ASN A 122 -19.31 -3.12 9.52
N ASP A 123 -20.30 -3.31 10.41
CA ASP A 123 -20.64 -2.31 11.43
C ASP A 123 -19.50 -2.02 12.41
N TYR A 124 -18.66 -3.00 12.71
CA TYR A 124 -17.51 -2.81 13.58
C TYR A 124 -16.49 -1.81 12.98
N LYS A 125 -16.21 -1.92 11.68
CA LYS A 125 -15.27 -1.03 10.99
C LYS A 125 -15.81 0.38 10.80
N LYS A 126 -17.15 0.57 10.77
CA LYS A 126 -17.77 1.90 10.66
C LYS A 126 -17.38 2.85 11.81
N ALA A 127 -17.08 2.33 12.98
CA ALA A 127 -16.61 3.12 14.11
C ALA A 127 -15.34 3.94 13.78
N ARG A 128 -14.55 3.54 12.77
CA ARG A 128 -13.32 4.23 12.36
C ARG A 128 -13.56 5.65 11.85
N TRP A 129 -14.73 5.94 11.31
CA TRP A 129 -15.08 7.25 10.75
C TRP A 129 -16.39 7.84 11.28
N GLN A 130 -17.09 7.15 12.18
CA GLN A 130 -18.30 7.69 12.80
C GLN A 130 -18.02 8.68 13.92
N TYR A 131 -16.77 8.77 14.37
CA TYR A 131 -16.35 9.64 15.46
C TYR A 131 -15.12 10.44 15.04
N HIS A 132 -14.92 11.60 15.65
CA HIS A 132 -13.66 12.32 15.56
C HIS A 132 -12.57 11.61 16.36
N TYR A 133 -11.35 11.63 15.85
CA TYR A 133 -10.16 11.08 16.51
C TYR A 133 -9.11 12.18 16.68
N ASN A 134 -8.56 12.29 17.87
CA ASN A 134 -7.44 13.18 18.15
C ASN A 134 -6.11 12.44 17.85
N VAL A 135 -5.20 13.15 17.20
CA VAL A 135 -3.88 12.63 16.86
C VAL A 135 -2.83 13.36 17.69
N THR A 136 -2.11 12.59 18.51
CA THR A 136 -0.91 13.00 19.23
C THR A 136 0.24 12.06 18.82
N ASN A 137 0.87 11.39 19.75
CA ASN A 137 1.77 10.26 19.45
C ASN A 137 1.01 8.98 19.05
N THR A 138 -0.29 8.95 19.33
CA THR A 138 -1.23 7.88 18.99
C THR A 138 -2.56 8.50 18.52
N VAL A 139 -3.41 7.67 17.94
CA VAL A 139 -4.76 8.08 17.51
C VAL A 139 -5.76 7.66 18.57
N VAL A 140 -6.47 8.62 19.15
CA VAL A 140 -7.40 8.41 20.27
C VAL A 140 -8.82 8.79 19.85
N LYS A 141 -9.76 7.85 20.00
CA LYS A 141 -11.18 8.07 19.73
C LYS A 141 -11.77 9.10 20.71
N THR A 142 -12.53 10.04 20.19
CA THR A 142 -13.35 10.97 21.00
C THR A 142 -14.78 10.44 21.14
N ASN A 143 -15.58 11.13 21.98
CA ASN A 143 -17.02 10.87 22.11
C ASN A 143 -17.87 11.71 21.13
N VAL A 144 -17.23 12.50 20.28
CA VAL A 144 -17.91 13.40 19.33
C VAL A 144 -18.14 12.65 18.02
N LYS A 145 -19.41 12.54 17.63
CA LYS A 145 -19.77 11.94 16.32
C LYS A 145 -19.43 12.91 15.19
N LYS A 146 -18.92 12.35 14.09
CA LYS A 146 -18.68 13.10 12.85
C LYS A 146 -19.98 13.27 12.05
N SER A 147 -20.01 14.30 11.22
CA SER A 147 -20.99 14.42 10.14
C SER A 147 -20.84 13.24 9.16
N PRO A 148 -21.91 12.89 8.43
CA PRO A 148 -21.79 11.93 7.33
C PRO A 148 -20.68 12.30 6.33
N PRO A 149 -20.09 11.32 5.61
CA PRO A 149 -19.14 11.60 4.54
C PRO A 149 -19.73 12.56 3.50
N PRO A 150 -18.95 13.52 2.97
CA PRO A 150 -19.44 14.52 2.02
C PRO A 150 -19.49 13.99 0.57
N ILE A 151 -19.89 12.73 0.39
CA ILE A 151 -19.99 12.02 -0.89
C ILE A 151 -21.33 11.31 -1.00
N GLY A 152 -21.80 11.10 -2.24
CA GLY A 152 -23.03 10.36 -2.51
C GLY A 152 -22.86 8.83 -2.49
N SER A 153 -21.63 8.33 -2.43
CA SER A 153 -21.33 6.89 -2.41
C SER A 153 -21.23 6.34 -0.99
N PRO A 154 -21.53 5.05 -0.77
CA PRO A 154 -21.22 4.39 0.50
C PRO A 154 -19.71 4.36 0.77
N MET A 155 -19.34 4.28 2.04
CA MET A 155 -17.96 4.01 2.46
C MET A 155 -17.63 2.52 2.37
N PHE A 156 -16.47 2.22 1.85
CA PHE A 156 -15.91 0.87 1.73
C PHE A 156 -14.64 0.72 2.57
N THR A 157 -14.27 -0.52 2.88
CA THR A 157 -13.02 -0.82 3.60
C THR A 157 -12.11 -1.70 2.76
N GLY A 158 -10.81 -1.53 2.98
CA GLY A 158 -9.77 -2.32 2.36
C GLY A 158 -8.49 -2.20 3.17
N ASN A 159 -7.37 -2.52 2.56
CA ASN A 159 -6.05 -2.27 3.13
C ASN A 159 -5.43 -0.98 2.56
N ALA A 160 -4.24 -0.62 3.07
CA ALA A 160 -3.53 0.59 2.68
C ALA A 160 -2.83 0.52 1.31
N TYR A 161 -2.95 -0.60 0.59
CA TYR A 161 -2.16 -0.88 -0.60
C TYR A 161 -2.98 -0.78 -1.88
N PHE A 162 -2.39 -0.17 -2.89
CA PHE A 162 -3.07 0.05 -4.17
C PHE A 162 -2.13 -0.06 -5.37
N VAL A 163 -2.75 -0.40 -6.49
CA VAL A 163 -2.24 -0.23 -7.84
C VAL A 163 -3.24 0.68 -8.55
N VAL A 164 -2.82 1.88 -8.93
CA VAL A 164 -3.72 2.89 -9.51
C VAL A 164 -3.15 3.50 -10.79
N SER A 165 -4.04 3.86 -11.71
CA SER A 165 -3.66 4.54 -12.95
C SER A 165 -3.22 5.98 -12.67
N ARG A 166 -2.47 6.58 -13.62
CA ARG A 166 -2.14 8.00 -13.57
C ARG A 166 -3.40 8.88 -13.53
N ALA A 167 -4.43 8.54 -14.32
CA ALA A 167 -5.69 9.26 -14.31
C ALA A 167 -6.40 9.23 -12.96
N PHE A 168 -6.32 8.13 -12.23
CA PHE A 168 -6.79 8.07 -10.83
C PHE A 168 -6.06 9.10 -9.96
N VAL A 169 -4.73 9.15 -10.04
CA VAL A 169 -3.92 10.07 -9.23
C VAL A 169 -4.21 11.54 -9.58
N GLU A 170 -4.33 11.85 -10.86
CA GLU A 170 -4.73 13.19 -11.33
C GLU A 170 -6.10 13.59 -10.77
N HIS A 171 -7.08 12.69 -10.83
CA HIS A 171 -8.42 12.91 -10.28
C HIS A 171 -8.37 13.12 -8.75
N VAL A 172 -7.65 12.27 -8.01
CA VAL A 172 -7.50 12.43 -6.54
C VAL A 172 -6.95 13.79 -6.15
N ILE A 173 -6.04 14.35 -6.94
CA ILE A 173 -5.42 15.65 -6.62
C ILE A 173 -6.28 16.84 -7.06
N GLN A 174 -7.13 16.70 -8.08
CA GLN A 174 -7.81 17.81 -8.74
C GLN A 174 -9.31 17.86 -8.48
N ASP A 175 -9.97 16.72 -8.27
CA ASP A 175 -11.41 16.65 -8.17
C ASP A 175 -11.92 17.24 -6.84
N ARG A 176 -12.98 18.05 -6.92
CA ARG A 176 -13.53 18.78 -5.77
C ARG A 176 -14.21 17.85 -4.76
N GLU A 177 -14.97 16.86 -5.21
CA GLU A 177 -15.66 15.91 -4.32
C GLU A 177 -14.64 15.08 -3.56
N VAL A 178 -13.59 14.60 -4.26
CA VAL A 178 -12.50 13.86 -3.63
C VAL A 178 -11.74 14.74 -2.64
N GLN A 179 -11.45 16.00 -2.96
CA GLN A 179 -10.76 16.90 -2.03
C GLN A 179 -11.60 17.17 -0.76
N GLN A 180 -12.93 17.24 -0.87
CA GLN A 180 -13.82 17.34 0.29
C GLN A 180 -13.79 16.06 1.14
N LEU A 181 -13.74 14.89 0.51
CA LEU A 181 -13.58 13.63 1.22
C LEU A 181 -12.21 13.55 1.92
N LEU A 182 -11.13 13.93 1.26
CA LEU A 182 -9.78 13.96 1.84
C LEU A 182 -9.72 14.86 3.08
N GLU A 183 -10.36 16.03 3.04
CA GLU A 183 -10.42 16.93 4.20
C GLU A 183 -11.24 16.32 5.35
N TRP A 184 -12.37 15.70 5.02
CA TRP A 184 -13.22 15.02 5.98
C TRP A 184 -12.53 13.82 6.65
N GLU A 185 -11.65 13.12 5.96
CA GLU A 185 -10.92 11.94 6.46
C GLU A 185 -9.81 12.26 7.46
N ARG A 186 -9.40 13.51 7.62
CA ARG A 186 -8.20 13.90 8.39
C ARG A 186 -8.19 13.46 9.85
N ASP A 187 -9.33 13.32 10.44
CA ASP A 187 -9.52 12.95 11.84
C ASP A 187 -10.32 11.66 12.02
N THR A 188 -10.19 10.75 11.08
CA THR A 188 -10.69 9.37 11.16
C THR A 188 -9.57 8.41 11.62
N TYR A 189 -9.93 7.18 11.99
CA TYR A 189 -8.99 6.15 12.39
C TYR A 189 -8.60 5.27 11.17
N SER A 190 -7.31 5.10 10.91
CA SER A 190 -6.80 4.36 9.74
C SER A 190 -7.47 4.77 8.43
N PRO A 191 -7.42 6.06 8.04
CA PRO A 191 -8.06 6.53 6.81
C PRO A 191 -7.52 5.83 5.55
N ASP A 192 -6.29 5.34 5.56
CA ASP A 192 -5.69 4.53 4.50
C ASP A 192 -6.40 3.19 4.28
N GLU A 193 -7.18 2.68 5.27
CA GLU A 193 -7.92 1.43 5.16
C GLU A 193 -9.39 1.62 4.72
N HIS A 194 -9.82 2.83 4.39
CA HIS A 194 -11.18 3.08 3.87
C HIS A 194 -11.25 4.17 2.79
N LEU A 195 -10.36 5.14 2.77
CA LEU A 195 -10.33 6.18 1.73
C LEU A 195 -10.13 5.58 0.33
N TRP A 196 -9.03 4.84 0.13
CA TRP A 196 -8.70 4.27 -1.17
C TRP A 196 -9.76 3.27 -1.64
N ALA A 197 -10.24 2.43 -0.72
CA ALA A 197 -11.31 1.48 -0.95
C ALA A 197 -12.62 2.16 -1.38
N THR A 198 -12.95 3.31 -0.80
CA THR A 198 -14.12 4.11 -1.15
C THR A 198 -13.97 4.73 -2.53
N LEU A 199 -12.83 5.37 -2.81
CA LEU A 199 -12.54 5.94 -4.12
C LEU A 199 -12.59 4.88 -5.24
N GLN A 200 -12.16 3.65 -4.97
CA GLN A 200 -12.24 2.52 -5.91
C GLN A 200 -13.69 2.19 -6.32
N ARG A 201 -14.67 2.58 -5.54
CA ARG A 201 -16.09 2.30 -5.78
C ARG A 201 -16.91 3.49 -6.27
N MET A 202 -16.32 4.68 -6.31
CA MET A 202 -16.99 5.87 -6.83
C MET A 202 -16.98 5.85 -8.37
N PRO A 203 -18.16 5.91 -9.02
CA PRO A 203 -18.25 5.80 -10.50
C PRO A 203 -17.52 6.91 -11.26
N SER A 204 -17.38 8.10 -10.66
CA SER A 204 -16.67 9.24 -11.22
C SER A 204 -15.15 9.07 -11.26
N VAL A 205 -14.59 8.15 -10.46
CA VAL A 205 -13.15 7.98 -10.28
C VAL A 205 -12.58 7.12 -11.41
N PRO A 206 -11.56 7.60 -12.16
CA PRO A 206 -10.97 6.85 -13.27
C PRO A 206 -10.40 5.50 -12.83
N GLY A 207 -10.70 4.46 -13.61
CA GLY A 207 -10.22 3.10 -13.35
C GLY A 207 -10.89 2.40 -12.17
N SER A 208 -11.91 3.02 -11.56
CA SER A 208 -12.70 2.45 -10.47
C SER A 208 -13.47 1.20 -10.90
N ALA A 209 -13.85 0.39 -9.91
CA ALA A 209 -14.80 -0.71 -10.05
C ALA A 209 -16.07 -0.31 -9.31
N PRO A 210 -17.10 0.20 -9.99
CA PRO A 210 -18.32 0.70 -9.34
C PRO A 210 -18.97 -0.35 -8.45
N ALA A 211 -19.60 0.10 -7.37
CA ALA A 211 -20.27 -0.76 -6.43
C ALA A 211 -21.43 -1.50 -7.10
N ASN A 212 -21.46 -2.81 -6.97
CA ASN A 212 -22.63 -3.63 -7.20
C ASN A 212 -22.80 -4.62 -6.05
N VAL A 213 -24.00 -5.24 -5.92
CA VAL A 213 -24.37 -6.14 -4.81
C VAL A 213 -23.50 -7.40 -4.69
N LYS A 214 -22.58 -7.66 -5.61
CA LYS A 214 -21.73 -8.87 -5.63
C LYS A 214 -20.27 -8.60 -5.30
N TYR A 215 -19.93 -7.40 -4.85
CA TYR A 215 -18.56 -7.01 -4.74
C TYR A 215 -18.01 -7.03 -3.34
N ASP A 216 -17.18 -8.04 -3.14
CA ASP A 216 -16.07 -7.91 -2.24
C ASP A 216 -14.81 -8.27 -3.03
N VAL A 217 -13.99 -7.27 -3.38
CA VAL A 217 -12.63 -7.52 -3.83
C VAL A 217 -11.78 -7.64 -2.59
N SER A 218 -11.64 -8.87 -2.11
CA SER A 218 -10.80 -9.19 -0.97
C SER A 218 -9.31 -8.97 -1.27
N ASP A 219 -8.49 -8.97 -0.23
CA ASP A 219 -7.03 -8.93 -0.33
C ASP A 219 -6.46 -10.08 -1.18
N MET A 220 -7.17 -11.21 -1.31
CA MET A 220 -6.80 -12.32 -2.18
C MET A 220 -6.99 -12.05 -3.67
N GLN A 221 -7.81 -11.07 -4.03
CA GLN A 221 -8.11 -10.71 -5.42
C GLN A 221 -7.40 -9.42 -5.85
N ALA A 222 -7.10 -8.54 -4.92
CA ALA A 222 -6.40 -7.30 -5.19
C ALA A 222 -4.91 -7.55 -5.46
N LEU A 223 -4.42 -7.09 -6.60
CA LEU A 223 -3.05 -7.37 -7.06
C LEU A 223 -1.95 -6.67 -6.24
N ALA A 224 -2.30 -5.63 -5.48
CA ALA A 224 -1.32 -4.79 -4.84
C ALA A 224 -0.44 -5.55 -3.84
N ARG A 225 -1.05 -6.36 -2.96
CA ARG A 225 -0.32 -6.93 -1.82
C ARG A 225 -0.88 -8.25 -1.34
N ALA A 226 -0.04 -9.29 -1.26
CA ALA A 226 -0.35 -10.50 -0.50
C ALA A 226 -0.09 -10.25 0.98
N VAL A 227 -1.12 -10.45 1.80
CA VAL A 227 -1.06 -10.32 3.27
C VAL A 227 -1.74 -11.53 3.89
N LYS A 228 -1.15 -12.12 4.92
CA LYS A 228 -1.83 -13.12 5.76
C LYS A 228 -2.18 -12.49 7.11
N TRP A 229 -3.48 -12.46 7.40
CA TRP A 229 -4.00 -12.02 8.69
C TRP A 229 -4.19 -13.23 9.61
N SER A 230 -3.66 -13.20 10.82
CA SER A 230 -3.73 -14.31 11.77
C SER A 230 -5.15 -14.82 12.06
N SER A 231 -6.15 -13.94 11.96
CA SER A 231 -7.57 -14.29 12.15
C SER A 231 -8.18 -15.08 10.99
N LEU A 232 -7.52 -15.13 9.84
CA LEU A 232 -8.02 -15.78 8.61
C LEU A 232 -7.16 -16.98 8.20
N GLU A 233 -6.06 -17.23 8.90
CA GLU A 233 -5.19 -18.38 8.67
C GLU A 233 -5.87 -19.69 9.07
N GLY A 234 -5.62 -20.76 8.32
CA GLY A 234 -6.17 -22.07 8.67
C GLY A 234 -5.99 -23.15 7.61
N ASP A 235 -6.81 -24.18 7.72
CA ASP A 235 -6.84 -25.25 6.74
C ASP A 235 -7.59 -24.80 5.47
N VAL A 236 -6.83 -24.59 4.40
CA VAL A 236 -7.39 -24.17 3.09
C VAL A 236 -8.42 -25.19 2.56
N LYS A 237 -8.27 -26.48 2.88
CA LYS A 237 -9.25 -27.52 2.49
C LYS A 237 -10.58 -27.37 3.24
N LYS A 238 -10.58 -26.68 4.36
CA LYS A 238 -11.76 -26.37 5.18
C LYS A 238 -12.28 -24.94 4.95
N GLY A 239 -11.77 -24.24 3.94
CA GLY A 239 -12.28 -22.93 3.52
C GLY A 239 -11.49 -21.73 4.06
N ALA A 240 -10.37 -21.91 4.74
CA ALA A 240 -9.50 -20.78 5.07
C ALA A 240 -8.90 -20.20 3.78
N PRO A 241 -8.78 -18.86 3.67
CA PRO A 241 -8.23 -18.22 2.47
C PRO A 241 -6.74 -18.56 2.24
N TYR A 242 -5.99 -18.85 3.29
CA TYR A 242 -4.58 -19.21 3.21
C TYR A 242 -4.11 -20.06 4.40
N PRO A 243 -3.01 -20.84 4.22
CA PRO A 243 -2.46 -21.65 5.28
C PRO A 243 -1.85 -20.80 6.39
N PRO A 244 -1.63 -21.37 7.59
CA PRO A 244 -0.96 -20.69 8.70
C PRO A 244 0.38 -20.07 8.31
N CYS A 245 0.72 -18.96 8.94
CA CYS A 245 2.03 -18.33 8.84
C CYS A 245 3.11 -19.26 9.37
N MET A 246 4.17 -19.44 8.60
CA MET A 246 5.34 -20.27 8.96
C MET A 246 6.50 -19.44 9.53
N GLY A 247 6.34 -18.13 9.62
CA GLY A 247 7.27 -17.22 10.31
C GLY A 247 6.73 -16.74 11.65
N ALA A 248 6.63 -15.42 11.83
CA ALA A 248 6.13 -14.78 13.05
C ALA A 248 4.95 -13.87 12.75
N HIS A 249 4.26 -13.41 13.80
CA HIS A 249 3.20 -12.40 13.63
C HIS A 249 3.62 -11.07 14.26
N ARG A 250 3.35 -9.97 13.55
CA ARG A 250 3.49 -8.61 14.06
C ARG A 250 2.20 -7.83 13.77
N ARG A 251 1.48 -7.42 14.82
CA ARG A 251 0.16 -6.74 14.72
C ARG A 251 -0.83 -7.55 13.88
N ALA A 252 -0.98 -8.83 14.21
CA ALA A 252 -1.86 -9.79 13.51
C ALA A 252 -1.52 -10.06 12.04
N VAL A 253 -0.40 -9.56 11.51
CA VAL A 253 0.06 -9.82 10.15
C VAL A 253 1.27 -10.75 10.19
N CYS A 254 1.29 -11.73 9.28
CA CYS A 254 2.40 -12.66 9.12
C CYS A 254 3.67 -11.92 8.66
N VAL A 255 4.76 -12.13 9.39
CA VAL A 255 6.13 -11.89 8.92
C VAL A 255 6.56 -13.19 8.28
N TYR A 256 6.61 -13.22 6.96
CA TYR A 256 6.79 -14.44 6.18
C TYR A 256 8.11 -15.14 6.49
N GLY A 257 8.03 -16.44 6.77
CA GLY A 257 9.16 -17.34 6.85
C GLY A 257 9.41 -18.09 5.55
N ALA A 258 10.56 -18.78 5.47
CA ALA A 258 10.92 -19.60 4.29
C ALA A 258 9.86 -20.66 3.97
N GLY A 259 9.16 -21.20 4.98
CA GLY A 259 8.06 -22.15 4.80
C GLY A 259 6.82 -21.58 4.09
N ASP A 260 6.64 -20.26 4.07
CA ASP A 260 5.53 -19.59 3.37
C ASP A 260 5.77 -19.45 1.86
N LEU A 261 7.02 -19.54 1.40
CA LEU A 261 7.41 -19.25 0.02
C LEU A 261 6.67 -20.12 -1.02
N PRO A 262 6.45 -21.45 -0.82
CA PRO A 262 5.73 -22.24 -1.79
C PRO A 262 4.29 -21.77 -2.04
N TRP A 263 3.64 -21.23 -1.01
CA TRP A 263 2.32 -20.62 -1.15
C TRP A 263 2.44 -19.23 -1.78
N LEU A 264 3.32 -18.39 -1.27
CA LEU A 264 3.47 -17.00 -1.65
C LEU A 264 3.82 -16.81 -3.13
N LEU A 265 4.76 -17.61 -3.66
CA LEU A 265 5.21 -17.52 -5.05
C LEU A 265 4.13 -17.95 -6.08
N ARG A 266 3.10 -18.65 -5.63
CA ARG A 266 1.92 -18.99 -6.46
C ARG A 266 0.87 -17.89 -6.50
N GLN A 267 0.96 -16.86 -5.65
CA GLN A 267 -0.02 -15.78 -5.63
C GLN A 267 0.10 -14.89 -6.86
N ASN A 268 -1.02 -14.26 -7.25
CA ASN A 268 -1.06 -13.30 -8.37
C ASN A 268 -0.60 -11.89 -7.99
N HIS A 269 -0.44 -11.63 -6.70
CA HIS A 269 -0.04 -10.32 -6.18
C HIS A 269 1.34 -9.90 -6.68
N LEU A 270 1.55 -8.58 -6.78
CA LEU A 270 2.83 -8.02 -7.21
C LEU A 270 3.87 -8.01 -6.09
N PHE A 271 3.40 -7.72 -4.88
CA PHE A 271 4.21 -7.67 -3.66
C PHE A 271 3.59 -8.50 -2.56
N ALA A 272 4.36 -8.72 -1.50
CA ALA A 272 3.87 -9.27 -0.25
C ALA A 272 4.32 -8.41 0.94
N ASN A 273 3.55 -8.45 2.01
CA ASN A 273 3.81 -7.80 3.29
C ASN A 273 3.45 -8.79 4.42
N LYS A 274 4.37 -9.04 5.36
CA LYS A 274 5.60 -8.30 5.58
C LYS A 274 6.79 -9.23 5.66
N PHE A 275 7.96 -8.64 5.42
CA PHE A 275 9.24 -9.31 5.60
C PHE A 275 10.07 -8.59 6.66
N ASP A 276 10.87 -9.36 7.38
CA ASP A 276 11.84 -8.86 8.33
C ASP A 276 13.07 -9.79 8.28
N PRO A 277 14.23 -9.32 7.82
CA PRO A 277 15.42 -10.13 7.66
C PRO A 277 15.98 -10.65 8.99
N ASP A 278 15.62 -10.00 10.11
CA ASP A 278 16.02 -10.43 11.45
C ASP A 278 15.15 -11.59 11.97
N VAL A 279 13.98 -11.81 11.36
CA VAL A 279 13.06 -12.90 11.72
C VAL A 279 13.32 -14.15 10.89
N ASP A 280 13.50 -13.99 9.56
CA ASP A 280 13.67 -15.13 8.65
C ASP A 280 14.44 -14.76 7.37
N ILE A 281 15.09 -15.75 6.77
CA ILE A 281 15.85 -15.61 5.52
C ILE A 281 14.97 -15.59 4.26
N ALA A 282 13.66 -15.68 4.38
CA ALA A 282 12.70 -15.74 3.27
C ALA A 282 12.97 -14.71 2.17
N ILE A 283 13.33 -13.49 2.56
CA ILE A 283 13.63 -12.41 1.61
C ILE A 283 14.82 -12.76 0.68
N ARG A 284 15.87 -13.40 1.21
CA ARG A 284 17.05 -13.81 0.40
C ARG A 284 16.67 -14.88 -0.61
N CYS A 285 15.80 -15.79 -0.24
CA CYS A 285 15.27 -16.81 -1.14
C CYS A 285 14.46 -16.20 -2.28
N ILE A 286 13.58 -15.22 -1.97
CA ILE A 286 12.81 -14.51 -3.00
C ILE A 286 13.73 -13.72 -3.94
N GLU A 287 14.73 -13.02 -3.41
CA GLU A 287 15.73 -12.33 -4.23
C GLU A 287 16.39 -13.27 -5.24
N ALA A 288 16.79 -14.46 -4.80
CA ALA A 288 17.39 -15.46 -5.68
C ALA A 288 16.43 -15.93 -6.77
N VAL A 289 15.16 -16.19 -6.41
CA VAL A 289 14.11 -16.58 -7.38
C VAL A 289 13.86 -15.47 -8.40
N LEU A 290 13.76 -14.22 -7.96
CA LEU A 290 13.50 -13.09 -8.86
C LEU A 290 14.67 -12.82 -9.81
N ARG A 291 15.91 -12.96 -9.32
CA ARG A 291 17.11 -12.87 -10.17
C ARG A 291 17.12 -13.96 -11.24
N LEU A 292 16.82 -15.21 -10.86
CA LEU A 292 16.75 -16.30 -11.81
C LEU A 292 15.70 -16.05 -12.90
N LYS A 293 14.50 -15.58 -12.50
CA LYS A 293 13.43 -15.21 -13.43
C LYS A 293 13.79 -14.04 -14.37
N ALA A 294 14.68 -13.15 -13.95
CA ALA A 294 15.11 -12.01 -14.76
C ALA A 294 16.18 -12.41 -15.82
N MET A 295 16.76 -13.60 -15.72
CA MET A 295 17.76 -14.14 -16.66
C MET A 295 17.14 -14.97 -17.79
N ILE A 296 15.89 -15.36 -17.65
CA ILE A 296 15.10 -16.14 -18.62
C ILE A 296 14.23 -15.19 -19.46
#